data_2c1905bbefa89034d211b37a0bc11302
#
_entry.id   2c1905bbefa89034d211b37a0bc11302
#
_cell.length_a   1.000
_cell.length_b   1.000
_cell.length_c   1.000
_cell.angle_alpha   90.00
_cell.angle_beta   90.00
_cell.angle_gamma   90.00
#
_symmetry.space_group_name_H-M   'P 1'
#
loop_
_entity.id
_entity.type
_entity.pdbx_description
1 polymer ?
#
loop_
_entity_poly.entity_id
_entity_poly.type
_entity_poly.pdbx_seq_one_letter_code
_entity_poly.pdbx_strand_id
1 'polypeptide(L)'
;EALDSLVAAVARFPFSVIKGKVYGDVSMKDSLYWGSGWLWDDTPYSFQPYLSPLMLNKGVVKVTATPGERGDSARLECTPASSYYALTSKTQSRTPSAGRFRVSRDWLVNGNNITVTGNVDARRAGTVNIFSSQDFFMHTFMERLQARGIRCIPTAEAEVSYLFGEFRQDSLSVRMASYETSVQDVVKQIMKESDNLNAEAMLCRLGVQSSGKKRVSAEDGLSAIRMLIKEMGYNPDRYNLADGCGLSNYNYISPELLVSFLRYAYSRTDVFRKLYKALPIGGVDGTLEFRMKKGTLSHRNVHAKTGSFTAWPATLKPATDTR
;
A
#
# COMPACT_ATOMS: atom_id res chain seq x y z
N GLU A 1 13.27 6.11 3.48
CA GLU A 1 14.42 5.27 3.88
C GLU A 1 14.89 4.32 2.77
N ALA A 2 14.06 3.38 2.27
CA ALA A 2 14.47 2.43 1.22
C ALA A 2 14.91 3.15 -0.08
N LEU A 3 14.10 4.10 -0.57
CA LEU A 3 14.45 4.89 -1.75
C LEU A 3 15.74 5.69 -1.54
N ASP A 4 15.90 6.33 -0.38
CA ASP A 4 17.09 7.12 -0.08
C ASP A 4 18.34 6.24 0.03
N SER A 5 18.21 4.99 0.49
CA SER A 5 19.29 3.99 0.50
C SER A 5 19.70 3.57 -0.91
N LEU A 6 18.72 3.34 -1.80
CA LEU A 6 18.99 3.04 -3.22
C LEU A 6 19.71 4.21 -3.90
N VAL A 7 19.19 5.43 -3.73
CA VAL A 7 19.81 6.66 -4.27
C VAL A 7 21.23 6.86 -3.73
N ALA A 8 21.42 6.65 -2.42
CA ALA A 8 22.75 6.75 -1.81
C ALA A 8 23.74 5.72 -2.36
N ALA A 9 23.27 4.50 -2.66
CA ALA A 9 24.10 3.47 -3.27
C ALA A 9 24.49 3.84 -4.71
N VAL A 10 23.55 4.36 -5.50
CA VAL A 10 23.83 4.85 -6.87
C VAL A 10 24.84 6.03 -6.82
N ALA A 11 24.70 6.95 -5.86
CA ALA A 11 25.57 8.10 -5.71
C ALA A 11 27.03 7.77 -5.29
N ARG A 12 27.32 6.51 -4.94
CA ARG A 12 28.72 6.07 -4.68
C ARG A 12 29.51 5.80 -5.95
N PHE A 13 28.86 5.66 -7.08
CA PHE A 13 29.54 5.44 -8.35
C PHE A 13 30.11 6.75 -8.91
N PRO A 14 31.27 6.72 -9.59
CA PRO A 14 32.02 7.91 -9.98
C PRO A 14 31.43 8.57 -11.25
N PHE A 15 30.15 8.95 -11.22
CA PHE A 15 29.51 9.73 -12.26
C PHE A 15 28.56 10.78 -11.67
N SER A 16 28.43 11.91 -12.34
CA SER A 16 27.51 13.00 -11.96
C SER A 16 26.44 13.28 -13.02
N VAL A 17 26.48 12.54 -14.11
CA VAL A 17 25.56 12.72 -15.25
C VAL A 17 25.14 11.37 -15.82
N ILE A 18 23.83 11.20 -15.94
CA ILE A 18 23.22 10.11 -16.71
C ILE A 18 22.80 10.72 -18.06
N LYS A 19 23.43 10.25 -19.12
CA LYS A 19 23.04 10.62 -20.50
C LYS A 19 22.21 9.50 -21.08
N GLY A 20 21.02 9.85 -21.58
CA GLY A 20 20.10 8.87 -22.16
C GLY A 20 18.83 8.70 -21.35
N LYS A 21 18.18 7.54 -21.51
CA LYS A 21 16.87 7.24 -20.95
C LYS A 21 17.01 6.53 -19.60
N VAL A 22 16.20 6.93 -18.62
CA VAL A 22 16.01 6.21 -17.36
C VAL A 22 14.69 5.45 -17.46
N TYR A 23 14.70 4.17 -17.16
CA TYR A 23 13.52 3.31 -17.27
C TYR A 23 13.06 2.80 -15.91
N GLY A 24 11.74 2.93 -15.66
CA GLY A 24 11.05 2.17 -14.63
C GLY A 24 10.51 0.87 -15.23
N ASP A 25 10.96 -0.27 -14.76
CA ASP A 25 10.43 -1.55 -15.22
C ASP A 25 9.18 -1.94 -14.42
N VAL A 26 8.04 -1.95 -15.09
CA VAL A 26 6.73 -2.35 -14.56
C VAL A 26 6.18 -3.59 -15.28
N SER A 27 6.99 -4.25 -16.10
CA SER A 27 6.57 -5.35 -16.96
C SER A 27 6.17 -6.63 -16.23
N MET A 28 6.60 -6.79 -14.97
CA MET A 28 6.32 -8.00 -14.18
C MET A 28 4.84 -8.15 -13.76
N LYS A 29 4.04 -7.11 -13.85
CA LYS A 29 2.60 -7.11 -13.57
C LYS A 29 1.81 -6.67 -14.79
N ASP A 30 0.57 -7.14 -14.92
CA ASP A 30 -0.39 -6.61 -15.88
C ASP A 30 -0.68 -5.12 -15.62
N SER A 31 -1.40 -4.48 -16.55
CA SER A 31 -1.75 -3.06 -16.48
C SER A 31 -3.08 -2.78 -15.75
N LEU A 32 -3.54 -3.72 -14.92
CA LEU A 32 -4.70 -3.50 -14.06
C LEU A 32 -4.23 -2.91 -12.72
N TYR A 33 -4.41 -1.62 -12.57
CA TYR A 33 -3.94 -0.87 -11.41
C TYR A 33 -4.89 -0.90 -10.21
N TRP A 34 -6.11 -1.42 -10.39
CA TRP A 34 -7.15 -1.58 -9.37
C TRP A 34 -7.61 -3.03 -9.30
N GLY A 35 -7.95 -3.50 -8.12
CA GLY A 35 -8.58 -4.80 -7.93
C GLY A 35 -10.00 -4.87 -8.49
N SER A 36 -10.39 -6.03 -8.98
CA SER A 36 -11.76 -6.27 -9.47
C SER A 36 -12.77 -6.09 -8.33
N GLY A 37 -13.83 -5.31 -8.56
CA GLY A 37 -14.87 -5.05 -7.56
C GLY A 37 -14.49 -4.09 -6.44
N TRP A 38 -13.38 -3.36 -6.57
CA TRP A 38 -13.06 -2.25 -5.68
C TRP A 38 -13.97 -1.06 -5.94
N LEU A 39 -14.36 -0.35 -4.89
CA LEU A 39 -15.25 0.80 -5.02
C LEU A 39 -14.48 2.01 -5.57
N TRP A 40 -15.09 2.68 -6.54
CA TRP A 40 -14.48 3.84 -7.18
C TRP A 40 -14.31 5.03 -6.24
N ASP A 41 -15.23 5.25 -5.32
CA ASP A 41 -15.22 6.33 -4.34
C ASP A 41 -14.24 6.09 -3.18
N ASP A 42 -13.67 4.89 -3.06
CA ASP A 42 -12.57 4.60 -2.14
C ASP A 42 -11.19 5.01 -2.73
N THR A 43 -11.15 5.43 -3.99
CA THR A 43 -9.92 5.79 -4.72
C THR A 43 -9.01 6.79 -3.98
N PRO A 44 -9.47 7.83 -3.25
CA PRO A 44 -8.57 8.74 -2.55
C PRO A 44 -8.00 8.19 -1.25
N TYR A 45 -8.52 7.08 -0.74
CA TYR A 45 -8.11 6.57 0.56
C TYR A 45 -6.85 5.71 0.48
N SER A 46 -6.02 5.81 1.50
CA SER A 46 -4.73 5.10 1.59
C SER A 46 -4.84 3.58 1.64
N PHE A 47 -6.01 3.04 1.98
CA PHE A 47 -6.25 1.60 1.99
C PHE A 47 -6.55 1.01 0.60
N GLN A 48 -6.84 1.85 -0.41
CA GLN A 48 -7.04 1.43 -1.80
C GLN A 48 -5.83 1.89 -2.66
N PRO A 49 -4.73 1.12 -2.68
CA PRO A 49 -3.52 1.52 -3.39
C PRO A 49 -3.67 1.43 -4.92
N TYR A 50 -2.97 2.30 -5.63
CA TYR A 50 -2.74 2.13 -7.07
C TYR A 50 -1.67 1.04 -7.27
N LEU A 51 -2.08 -0.12 -7.78
CA LEU A 51 -1.23 -1.32 -7.85
C LEU A 51 -0.20 -1.22 -8.98
N SER A 52 1.06 -1.10 -8.64
CA SER A 52 2.18 -1.13 -9.58
C SER A 52 3.40 -1.82 -8.96
N PRO A 53 4.29 -2.42 -9.76
CA PRO A 53 5.57 -2.93 -9.26
C PRO A 53 6.48 -1.85 -8.65
N LEU A 54 6.36 -0.60 -9.11
CA LEU A 54 7.12 0.53 -8.57
C LEU A 54 6.22 1.36 -7.65
N MET A 55 6.51 1.31 -6.36
CA MET A 55 5.74 2.02 -5.36
C MET A 55 6.65 2.69 -4.32
N LEU A 56 6.41 3.96 -4.07
CA LEU A 56 7.03 4.72 -2.99
C LEU A 56 6.02 4.89 -1.85
N ASN A 57 6.43 4.56 -0.63
CA ASN A 57 5.60 4.72 0.58
C ASN A 57 4.18 4.15 0.41
N LYS A 58 4.06 2.98 -0.21
CA LYS A 58 2.77 2.31 -0.52
C LYS A 58 1.83 3.12 -1.44
N GLY A 59 2.35 4.05 -2.24
CA GLY A 59 1.54 4.98 -3.04
C GLY A 59 0.77 6.00 -2.20
N VAL A 60 1.24 6.32 -1.00
CA VAL A 60 0.54 7.16 -0.03
C VAL A 60 1.39 8.36 0.38
N VAL A 61 0.75 9.52 0.49
CA VAL A 61 1.33 10.71 1.13
C VAL A 61 0.65 10.92 2.48
N LYS A 62 1.46 11.05 3.52
CA LYS A 62 1.03 11.48 4.85
C LYS A 62 1.20 12.99 4.94
N VAL A 63 0.11 13.68 5.23
CA VAL A 63 0.11 15.12 5.49
C VAL A 63 -0.02 15.35 6.98
N THR A 64 0.93 16.08 7.55
CA THR A 64 0.90 16.52 8.95
C THR A 64 0.58 18.00 8.99
N ALA A 65 -0.44 18.37 9.75
CA ALA A 65 -0.86 19.77 9.97
C ALA A 65 -0.53 20.19 11.40
N THR A 66 0.18 21.30 11.56
CA THR A 66 0.51 21.91 12.84
C THR A 66 -0.22 23.26 12.94
N PRO A 67 -1.03 23.51 13.98
CA PRO A 67 -1.80 24.75 14.09
C PRO A 67 -0.88 25.94 14.36
N GLY A 68 -1.24 27.08 13.76
CA GLY A 68 -0.71 28.41 14.09
C GLY A 68 -1.60 29.15 15.10
N GLU A 69 -1.70 30.48 14.95
CA GLU A 69 -2.63 31.30 15.71
C GLU A 69 -4.07 31.03 15.27
N ARG A 70 -5.03 31.46 16.09
CA ARG A 70 -6.44 31.23 15.81
C ARG A 70 -6.87 31.91 14.51
N GLY A 71 -7.43 31.15 13.59
CA GLY A 71 -7.89 31.61 12.28
C GLY A 71 -6.87 31.45 11.18
N ASP A 72 -5.58 31.31 11.50
CA ASP A 72 -4.52 31.13 10.51
C ASP A 72 -4.60 29.76 9.83
N SER A 73 -4.06 29.68 8.63
CA SER A 73 -3.79 28.41 7.97
C SER A 73 -2.80 27.58 8.78
N ALA A 74 -3.08 26.29 8.95
CA ALA A 74 -2.12 25.40 9.59
C ALA A 74 -0.87 25.22 8.69
N ARG A 75 0.29 25.04 9.32
CA ARG A 75 1.52 24.63 8.63
C ARG A 75 1.40 23.16 8.23
N LEU A 76 1.60 22.87 6.95
CA LEU A 76 1.51 21.54 6.39
C LEU A 76 2.89 20.97 6.03
N GLU A 77 3.11 19.71 6.35
CA GLU A 77 4.29 18.93 5.99
C GLU A 77 3.85 17.60 5.37
N CYS A 78 4.47 17.24 4.24
CA CYS A 78 4.16 16.00 3.52
C CYS A 78 5.31 15.00 3.60
N THR A 79 4.98 13.73 3.74
CA THR A 79 5.93 12.61 3.73
C THR A 79 5.41 11.48 2.84
N PRO A 80 6.18 11.06 1.81
CA PRO A 80 7.43 11.63 1.34
C PRO A 80 7.23 13.01 0.70
N ALA A 81 8.20 13.90 0.81
CA ALA A 81 8.22 15.15 0.08
C ALA A 81 8.60 14.89 -1.38
N SER A 82 7.85 15.49 -2.31
CA SER A 82 8.10 15.43 -3.76
C SER A 82 7.32 16.54 -4.47
N SER A 83 7.80 16.99 -5.61
CA SER A 83 7.08 17.93 -6.49
C SER A 83 6.05 17.24 -7.39
N TYR A 84 5.91 15.92 -7.30
CA TYR A 84 4.93 15.13 -8.06
C TYR A 84 3.47 15.53 -7.75
N TYR A 85 3.22 16.07 -6.59
CA TYR A 85 1.90 16.54 -6.16
C TYR A 85 1.93 17.99 -5.69
N ALA A 86 0.83 18.71 -5.87
CA ALA A 86 0.64 20.03 -5.27
C ALA A 86 -0.08 19.92 -3.92
N LEU A 87 0.11 20.90 -3.04
CA LEU A 87 -0.49 20.94 -1.71
C LEU A 87 -1.23 22.26 -1.52
N THR A 88 -2.52 22.18 -1.22
CA THR A 88 -3.37 23.34 -0.96
C THR A 88 -3.93 23.26 0.46
N SER A 89 -3.71 24.31 1.26
CA SER A 89 -4.32 24.47 2.57
C SER A 89 -5.60 25.30 2.51
N LYS A 90 -6.69 24.72 3.00
CA LYS A 90 -7.95 25.39 3.33
C LYS A 90 -8.30 25.13 4.79
N THR A 91 -7.27 25.06 5.64
CA THR A 91 -7.43 24.83 7.08
C THR A 91 -7.55 26.13 7.83
N GLN A 92 -8.16 26.07 9.02
CA GLN A 92 -8.14 27.15 9.99
C GLN A 92 -7.70 26.61 11.35
N SER A 93 -6.69 27.22 11.94
CA SER A 93 -6.17 26.83 13.24
C SER A 93 -7.13 27.25 14.35
N ARG A 94 -7.42 26.32 15.27
CA ARG A 94 -8.22 26.55 16.49
C ARG A 94 -9.58 27.22 16.22
N THR A 95 -10.20 26.88 15.09
CA THR A 95 -11.47 27.44 14.62
C THR A 95 -12.48 26.28 14.38
N PRO A 96 -13.24 25.85 15.39
CA PRO A 96 -14.16 24.72 15.28
C PRO A 96 -15.19 24.83 14.15
N SER A 97 -15.63 26.05 13.82
CA SER A 97 -16.56 26.32 12.71
C SER A 97 -16.01 25.95 11.33
N ALA A 98 -14.69 25.80 11.17
CA ALA A 98 -14.07 25.32 9.94
C ALA A 98 -14.36 23.82 9.65
N GLY A 99 -15.01 23.12 10.56
CA GLY A 99 -15.40 21.73 10.39
C GLY A 99 -14.28 20.73 10.69
N ARG A 100 -14.50 19.48 10.29
CA ARG A 100 -13.52 18.39 10.56
C ARG A 100 -12.29 18.50 9.69
N PHE A 101 -11.11 18.19 10.26
CA PHE A 101 -9.88 18.02 9.52
C PHE A 101 -10.01 16.89 8.52
N ARG A 102 -9.68 17.16 7.25
CA ARG A 102 -9.71 16.20 6.15
C ARG A 102 -8.54 16.42 5.22
N VAL A 103 -8.02 15.33 4.69
CA VAL A 103 -7.01 15.31 3.62
C VAL A 103 -7.63 14.57 2.45
N SER A 104 -7.60 15.15 1.27
CA SER A 104 -8.08 14.52 0.04
C SER A 104 -7.26 15.03 -1.14
N ARG A 105 -7.47 14.46 -2.32
CA ARG A 105 -6.92 14.96 -3.58
C ARG A 105 -8.03 15.13 -4.61
N ASP A 106 -7.72 15.70 -5.74
CA ASP A 106 -8.65 15.87 -6.87
C ASP A 106 -8.87 14.54 -7.64
N TRP A 107 -9.31 13.52 -6.90
CA TRP A 107 -9.42 12.13 -7.35
C TRP A 107 -10.44 11.90 -8.47
N LEU A 108 -11.46 12.76 -8.58
CA LEU A 108 -12.48 12.67 -9.63
C LEU A 108 -11.90 12.83 -11.05
N VAL A 109 -10.79 13.53 -11.16
CA VAL A 109 -10.06 13.74 -12.43
C VAL A 109 -8.69 13.03 -12.44
N ASN A 110 -8.51 12.07 -11.53
CA ASN A 110 -7.23 11.37 -11.34
C ASN A 110 -6.04 12.30 -11.07
N GLY A 111 -6.31 13.51 -10.55
CA GLY A 111 -5.27 14.47 -10.20
C GLY A 111 -4.60 14.16 -8.87
N ASN A 112 -3.45 14.81 -8.64
CA ASN A 112 -2.65 14.69 -7.42
C ASN A 112 -2.52 16.03 -6.66
N ASN A 113 -3.45 16.97 -6.86
CA ASN A 113 -3.51 18.16 -5.99
C ASN A 113 -4.13 17.75 -4.65
N ILE A 114 -3.32 17.72 -3.62
CA ILE A 114 -3.73 17.39 -2.26
C ILE A 114 -4.34 18.64 -1.62
N THR A 115 -5.57 18.53 -1.16
CA THR A 115 -6.27 19.60 -0.43
C THR A 115 -6.49 19.18 1.02
N VAL A 116 -6.10 20.05 1.94
CA VAL A 116 -6.31 19.88 3.38
C VAL A 116 -7.31 20.90 3.86
N THR A 117 -8.37 20.44 4.52
CA THR A 117 -9.48 21.31 4.97
C THR A 117 -9.78 21.12 6.45
N GLY A 118 -10.50 22.08 7.04
CA GLY A 118 -11.09 21.96 8.37
C GLY A 118 -10.25 22.55 9.50
N ASN A 119 -10.73 22.32 10.73
CA ASN A 119 -10.11 22.83 11.93
C ASN A 119 -8.86 22.02 12.34
N VAL A 120 -7.80 22.73 12.67
CA VAL A 120 -6.58 22.16 13.25
C VAL A 120 -6.35 22.79 14.63
N ASP A 121 -6.80 22.13 15.66
CA ASP A 121 -6.69 22.55 17.07
C ASP A 121 -5.42 22.05 17.77
N ALA A 122 -4.91 20.91 17.32
CA ALA A 122 -3.67 20.26 17.73
C ALA A 122 -2.96 19.70 16.50
N ARG A 123 -1.74 19.18 16.67
CA ARG A 123 -1.06 18.49 15.57
C ARG A 123 -1.89 17.29 15.09
N ARG A 124 -2.24 17.32 13.81
CA ARG A 124 -3.06 16.30 13.16
C ARG A 124 -2.32 15.69 11.98
N ALA A 125 -2.68 14.48 11.64
CA ALA A 125 -2.18 13.85 10.41
C ALA A 125 -3.31 13.15 9.67
N GLY A 126 -3.20 13.14 8.35
CA GLY A 126 -4.07 12.37 7.47
C GLY A 126 -3.25 11.76 6.35
N THR A 127 -3.79 10.77 5.69
CA THR A 127 -3.16 10.09 4.57
C THR A 127 -4.07 10.14 3.35
N VAL A 128 -3.45 10.20 2.17
CA VAL A 128 -4.13 10.14 0.90
C VAL A 128 -3.29 9.31 -0.06
N ASN A 129 -3.93 8.49 -0.90
CA ASN A 129 -3.19 7.79 -1.93
C ASN A 129 -2.84 8.74 -3.09
N ILE A 130 -1.87 8.33 -3.90
CA ILE A 130 -1.43 9.04 -5.09
C ILE A 130 -1.86 8.25 -6.33
N PHE A 131 -2.42 8.95 -7.30
CA PHE A 131 -2.67 8.38 -8.63
C PHE A 131 -1.33 8.17 -9.35
N SER A 132 -1.20 7.02 -10.04
CA SER A 132 0.03 6.57 -10.67
C SER A 132 1.23 6.48 -9.71
N SER A 133 1.20 5.44 -8.85
CA SER A 133 2.28 5.18 -7.90
C SER A 133 3.65 4.96 -8.57
N GLN A 134 3.67 4.44 -9.80
CA GLN A 134 4.89 4.26 -10.58
C GLN A 134 5.52 5.59 -11.02
N ASP A 135 4.69 6.54 -11.47
CA ASP A 135 5.18 7.88 -11.80
C ASP A 135 5.65 8.61 -10.54
N PHE A 136 4.92 8.47 -9.44
CA PHE A 136 5.34 9.02 -8.15
C PHE A 136 6.70 8.47 -7.69
N PHE A 137 6.92 7.15 -7.87
CA PHE A 137 8.21 6.54 -7.56
C PHE A 137 9.31 7.11 -8.45
N MET A 138 9.13 7.08 -9.77
CA MET A 138 10.15 7.51 -10.72
C MET A 138 10.47 8.99 -10.59
N HIS A 139 9.43 9.84 -10.49
CA HIS A 139 9.61 11.27 -10.31
C HIS A 139 10.42 11.57 -9.05
N THR A 140 10.02 10.99 -7.91
CA THR A 140 10.72 11.20 -6.64
C THR A 140 12.13 10.60 -6.66
N PHE A 141 12.35 9.48 -7.33
CA PHE A 141 13.68 8.90 -7.51
C PHE A 141 14.61 9.86 -8.27
N MET A 142 14.14 10.46 -9.37
CA MET A 142 14.88 11.45 -10.14
C MET A 142 15.20 12.69 -9.33
N GLU A 143 14.23 13.22 -8.57
CA GLU A 143 14.46 14.34 -7.65
C GLU A 143 15.55 14.04 -6.61
N ARG A 144 15.53 12.82 -6.04
CA ARG A 144 16.55 12.41 -5.05
C ARG A 144 17.94 12.25 -5.66
N LEU A 145 18.03 11.72 -6.90
CA LEU A 145 19.30 11.67 -7.63
C LEU A 145 19.85 13.07 -7.88
N GLN A 146 19.00 13.99 -8.34
CA GLN A 146 19.39 15.39 -8.58
C GLN A 146 19.86 16.07 -7.30
N ALA A 147 19.16 15.85 -6.18
CA ALA A 147 19.56 16.38 -4.88
C ALA A 147 20.92 15.83 -4.38
N ARG A 148 21.41 14.72 -4.95
CA ARG A 148 22.74 14.15 -4.71
C ARG A 148 23.78 14.55 -5.78
N GLY A 149 23.45 15.52 -6.63
CA GLY A 149 24.34 16.02 -7.67
C GLY A 149 24.39 15.18 -8.96
N ILE A 150 23.53 14.16 -9.10
CA ILE A 150 23.44 13.34 -10.30
C ILE A 150 22.37 13.93 -11.22
N ARG A 151 22.78 14.51 -12.33
CA ARG A 151 21.90 15.11 -13.33
C ARG A 151 21.54 14.10 -14.41
N CYS A 152 20.24 14.00 -14.71
CA CYS A 152 19.77 13.25 -15.86
C CYS A 152 19.57 14.22 -17.02
N ILE A 153 20.25 13.99 -18.12
CA ILE A 153 20.15 14.81 -19.35
C ILE A 153 19.25 14.04 -20.31
N PRO A 154 18.05 14.54 -20.64
CA PRO A 154 17.20 13.95 -21.65
C PRO A 154 17.94 13.88 -22.99
N THR A 155 17.68 12.88 -23.80
CA THR A 155 18.09 12.89 -25.20
C THR A 155 17.18 13.84 -26.00
N ALA A 156 17.65 14.33 -27.14
CA ALA A 156 16.89 15.27 -28.01
C ALA A 156 15.49 14.75 -28.42
N GLU A 157 15.21 13.46 -28.21
CA GLU A 157 13.95 12.80 -28.56
C GLU A 157 12.96 12.65 -27.38
N ALA A 158 13.32 13.05 -26.15
CA ALA A 158 12.47 12.85 -24.97
C ALA A 158 12.43 14.11 -24.10
N GLU A 159 11.26 14.76 -24.07
CA GLU A 159 10.94 15.81 -23.09
C GLU A 159 10.82 15.27 -21.65
N VAL A 160 10.69 13.94 -21.47
CA VAL A 160 10.46 13.27 -20.18
C VAL A 160 11.77 12.76 -19.61
N SER A 161 11.97 12.95 -18.32
CA SER A 161 13.18 12.50 -17.60
C SER A 161 13.25 10.96 -17.39
N TYR A 162 12.13 10.25 -17.53
CA TYR A 162 12.04 8.79 -17.42
C TYR A 162 10.95 8.21 -18.33
N LEU A 163 11.04 6.91 -18.57
CA LEU A 163 10.08 6.12 -19.34
C LEU A 163 9.76 4.81 -18.60
N PHE A 164 8.70 4.13 -19.02
CA PHE A 164 8.42 2.77 -18.57
C PHE A 164 8.77 1.77 -19.69
N GLY A 165 9.42 0.68 -19.30
CA GLY A 165 9.82 -0.36 -20.25
C GLY A 165 10.34 -1.61 -19.56
N GLU A 166 10.36 -2.73 -20.29
CA GLU A 166 10.91 -3.99 -19.80
C GLU A 166 12.45 -3.91 -19.76
N PHE A 167 13.05 -4.21 -18.62
CA PHE A 167 14.49 -4.35 -18.50
C PHE A 167 14.95 -5.73 -19.03
N ARG A 168 15.94 -5.71 -19.92
CA ARG A 168 16.61 -6.92 -20.41
C ARG A 168 18.08 -6.85 -20.03
N GLN A 169 18.44 -7.70 -19.08
CA GLN A 169 19.85 -7.79 -18.65
C GLN A 169 20.72 -8.31 -19.80
N ASP A 170 21.83 -7.65 -20.01
CA ASP A 170 22.89 -8.07 -20.92
C ASP A 170 24.24 -8.17 -20.19
N SER A 171 25.32 -8.49 -20.93
CA SER A 171 26.67 -8.64 -20.39
C SER A 171 27.29 -7.33 -19.86
N LEU A 172 26.72 -6.18 -20.23
CA LEU A 172 27.17 -4.85 -19.81
C LEU A 172 26.35 -4.32 -18.61
N SER A 173 25.26 -5.00 -18.24
CA SER A 173 24.41 -4.58 -17.17
C SER A 173 25.07 -4.74 -15.79
N VAL A 174 25.15 -3.65 -15.03
CA VAL A 174 25.72 -3.62 -13.68
C VAL A 174 24.62 -3.36 -12.65
N ARG A 175 24.49 -4.25 -11.67
CA ARG A 175 23.61 -4.02 -10.52
C ARG A 175 24.27 -3.02 -9.57
N MET A 176 23.71 -1.82 -9.47
CA MET A 176 24.24 -0.75 -8.62
C MET A 176 23.68 -0.80 -7.20
N ALA A 177 22.43 -1.23 -7.02
CA ALA A 177 21.78 -1.31 -5.72
C ALA A 177 20.66 -2.35 -5.73
N SER A 178 20.30 -2.88 -4.54
CA SER A 178 19.10 -3.67 -4.31
C SER A 178 18.51 -3.35 -2.95
N TYR A 179 17.20 -3.52 -2.82
CA TYR A 179 16.48 -3.48 -1.57
C TYR A 179 15.62 -4.74 -1.47
N GLU A 180 15.75 -5.44 -0.36
CA GLU A 180 15.08 -6.72 -0.14
C GLU A 180 14.32 -6.70 1.19
N THR A 181 13.18 -7.37 1.24
CA THR A 181 12.43 -7.60 2.47
C THR A 181 12.05 -9.07 2.58
N SER A 182 11.99 -9.59 3.79
CA SER A 182 11.62 -10.98 4.01
C SER A 182 10.11 -11.20 3.82
N VAL A 183 9.73 -12.37 3.32
CA VAL A 183 8.31 -12.78 3.25
C VAL A 183 7.65 -12.71 4.63
N GLN A 184 8.38 -13.03 5.70
CA GLN A 184 7.86 -12.99 7.05
C GLN A 184 7.54 -11.57 7.51
N ASP A 185 8.35 -10.58 7.16
CA ASP A 185 8.08 -9.16 7.48
C ASP A 185 6.88 -8.65 6.69
N VAL A 186 6.76 -9.04 5.41
CA VAL A 186 5.59 -8.72 4.59
C VAL A 186 4.32 -9.31 5.21
N VAL A 187 4.32 -10.60 5.57
CA VAL A 187 3.16 -11.26 6.23
C VAL A 187 2.83 -10.59 7.56
N LYS A 188 3.84 -10.21 8.35
CA LYS A 188 3.62 -9.47 9.59
C LYS A 188 2.92 -8.13 9.35
N GLN A 189 3.31 -7.38 8.32
CA GLN A 189 2.66 -6.12 7.96
C GLN A 189 1.22 -6.35 7.48
N ILE A 190 0.97 -7.35 6.62
CA ILE A 190 -0.37 -7.72 6.18
C ILE A 190 -1.28 -7.99 7.38
N MET A 191 -0.81 -8.74 8.35
CA MET A 191 -1.62 -9.17 9.49
C MET A 191 -1.78 -8.06 10.53
N LYS A 192 -0.67 -7.45 11.00
CA LYS A 192 -0.67 -6.45 12.08
C LYS A 192 -1.34 -5.15 11.67
N GLU A 193 -1.01 -4.63 10.47
CA GLU A 193 -1.46 -3.32 9.98
C GLU A 193 -2.67 -3.41 9.05
N SER A 194 -3.09 -4.63 8.68
CA SER A 194 -4.11 -4.85 7.65
C SER A 194 -3.73 -4.20 6.31
N ASP A 195 -2.51 -4.49 5.85
CA ASP A 195 -1.88 -3.83 4.72
C ASP A 195 -2.35 -4.42 3.39
N ASN A 196 -3.23 -3.71 2.71
CA ASN A 196 -3.84 -4.16 1.47
C ASN A 196 -2.83 -4.26 0.32
N LEU A 197 -1.90 -3.30 0.20
CA LEU A 197 -0.89 -3.36 -0.85
C LEU A 197 0.01 -4.60 -0.71
N ASN A 198 0.49 -4.87 0.49
CA ASN A 198 1.33 -6.04 0.72
C ASN A 198 0.55 -7.35 0.48
N ALA A 199 -0.76 -7.38 0.73
CA ALA A 199 -1.60 -8.53 0.41
C ALA A 199 -1.71 -8.75 -1.11
N GLU A 200 -1.94 -7.69 -1.90
CA GLU A 200 -1.95 -7.76 -3.37
C GLU A 200 -0.57 -8.12 -3.95
N ALA A 201 0.50 -7.56 -3.40
CA ALA A 201 1.87 -7.91 -3.81
C ALA A 201 2.18 -9.39 -3.51
N MET A 202 1.71 -9.91 -2.38
CA MET A 202 1.84 -11.34 -2.05
C MET A 202 1.01 -12.21 -2.99
N LEU A 203 -0.19 -11.79 -3.39
CA LEU A 203 -1.00 -12.48 -4.39
C LEU A 203 -0.25 -12.58 -5.73
N CYS A 204 0.33 -11.48 -6.21
CA CYS A 204 1.19 -11.48 -7.41
C CYS A 204 2.40 -12.41 -7.23
N ARG A 205 3.04 -12.41 -6.05
CA ARG A 205 4.18 -13.30 -5.76
C ARG A 205 3.78 -14.77 -5.81
N LEU A 206 2.61 -15.13 -5.30
CA LEU A 206 2.05 -16.47 -5.45
C LEU A 206 1.84 -16.83 -6.92
N GLY A 207 1.32 -15.88 -7.72
CA GLY A 207 1.15 -16.05 -9.16
C GLY A 207 2.47 -16.35 -9.88
N VAL A 208 3.56 -15.61 -9.60
CA VAL A 208 4.89 -15.90 -10.13
C VAL A 208 5.35 -17.30 -9.73
N GLN A 209 5.22 -17.64 -8.44
CA GLN A 209 5.70 -18.92 -7.89
C GLN A 209 4.98 -20.11 -8.50
N SER A 210 3.67 -20.01 -8.72
CA SER A 210 2.83 -21.12 -9.18
C SER A 210 2.82 -21.27 -10.70
N SER A 211 2.86 -20.16 -11.45
CA SER A 211 2.75 -20.17 -12.91
C SER A 211 4.10 -20.16 -13.64
N GLY A 212 5.17 -19.72 -12.98
CA GLY A 212 6.46 -19.49 -13.61
C GLY A 212 6.49 -18.32 -14.62
N LYS A 213 5.39 -17.57 -14.76
CA LYS A 213 5.31 -16.44 -15.69
C LYS A 213 6.17 -15.27 -15.21
N LYS A 214 6.77 -14.53 -16.14
CA LYS A 214 7.48 -13.28 -15.86
C LYS A 214 6.50 -12.14 -15.60
N ARG A 215 5.39 -12.09 -16.34
CA ARG A 215 4.31 -11.12 -16.18
C ARG A 215 3.08 -11.82 -15.59
N VAL A 216 2.62 -11.34 -14.46
CA VAL A 216 1.51 -11.94 -13.72
C VAL A 216 0.33 -10.99 -13.56
N SER A 217 -0.84 -11.59 -13.38
CA SER A 217 -2.09 -10.94 -13.01
C SER A 217 -2.53 -11.38 -11.61
N ALA A 218 -3.55 -10.74 -11.05
CA ALA A 218 -4.20 -11.21 -9.83
C ALA A 218 -4.74 -12.63 -10.00
N GLU A 219 -5.27 -12.97 -11.19
CA GLU A 219 -5.83 -14.30 -11.49
C GLU A 219 -4.79 -15.42 -11.38
N ASP A 220 -3.52 -15.17 -11.74
CA ASP A 220 -2.46 -16.16 -11.55
C ASP A 220 -2.26 -16.50 -10.06
N GLY A 221 -2.34 -15.50 -9.19
CA GLY A 221 -2.27 -15.71 -7.74
C GLY A 221 -3.52 -16.36 -7.15
N LEU A 222 -4.70 -15.93 -7.60
CA LEU A 222 -5.98 -16.53 -7.20
C LEU A 222 -6.08 -18.02 -7.61
N SER A 223 -5.53 -18.37 -8.76
CA SER A 223 -5.43 -19.75 -9.21
C SER A 223 -4.60 -20.60 -8.25
N ALA A 224 -3.50 -20.07 -7.68
CA ALA A 224 -2.73 -20.77 -6.66
C ALA A 224 -3.54 -20.98 -5.37
N ILE A 225 -4.36 -20.02 -4.97
CA ILE A 225 -5.24 -20.16 -3.79
C ILE A 225 -6.33 -21.21 -4.06
N ARG A 226 -6.93 -21.24 -5.26
CA ARG A 226 -7.92 -22.27 -5.64
C ARG A 226 -7.31 -23.67 -5.61
N MET A 227 -6.05 -23.83 -6.05
CA MET A 227 -5.36 -25.12 -5.93
C MET A 227 -5.21 -25.55 -4.47
N LEU A 228 -4.88 -24.62 -3.56
CA LEU A 228 -4.80 -24.93 -2.14
C LEU A 228 -6.16 -25.30 -1.54
N ILE A 229 -7.25 -24.61 -1.93
CA ILE A 229 -8.61 -24.97 -1.54
C ILE A 229 -8.94 -26.41 -1.94
N LYS A 230 -8.58 -26.79 -3.17
CA LYS A 230 -8.76 -28.15 -3.67
C LYS A 230 -7.92 -29.18 -2.91
N GLU A 231 -6.65 -28.84 -2.60
CA GLU A 231 -5.78 -29.70 -1.77
C GLU A 231 -6.36 -29.95 -0.37
N MET A 232 -7.04 -28.95 0.20
CA MET A 232 -7.73 -29.07 1.48
C MET A 232 -9.04 -29.90 1.39
N GLY A 233 -9.43 -30.40 0.21
CA GLY A 233 -10.62 -31.23 -0.01
C GLY A 233 -11.90 -30.46 -0.31
N TYR A 234 -11.83 -29.16 -0.60
CA TYR A 234 -12.98 -28.34 -0.95
C TYR A 234 -13.09 -28.13 -2.47
N ASN A 235 -14.31 -27.93 -2.95
CA ASN A 235 -14.52 -27.49 -4.34
C ASN A 235 -14.33 -25.98 -4.45
N PRO A 236 -13.28 -25.50 -5.16
CA PRO A 236 -13.00 -24.08 -5.29
C PRO A 236 -14.11 -23.30 -6.01
N ASP A 237 -14.91 -23.92 -6.87
CA ASP A 237 -15.99 -23.28 -7.63
C ASP A 237 -17.16 -22.82 -6.74
N ARG A 238 -17.20 -23.25 -5.50
CA ARG A 238 -18.19 -22.80 -4.49
C ARG A 238 -17.85 -21.42 -3.90
N TYR A 239 -16.69 -20.90 -4.19
CA TYR A 239 -16.16 -19.65 -3.63
C TYR A 239 -15.78 -18.70 -4.74
N ASN A 240 -16.01 -17.42 -4.53
CA ASN A 240 -15.50 -16.40 -5.43
C ASN A 240 -14.38 -15.64 -4.74
N LEU A 241 -13.21 -15.63 -5.35
CA LEU A 241 -12.02 -14.89 -4.90
C LEU A 241 -11.68 -13.89 -5.98
N ALA A 242 -11.65 -12.60 -5.65
CA ALA A 242 -11.49 -11.52 -6.60
C ALA A 242 -10.23 -10.67 -6.36
N ASP A 243 -9.69 -10.69 -5.13
CA ASP A 243 -8.46 -9.98 -4.76
C ASP A 243 -7.71 -10.68 -3.62
N GLY A 244 -6.53 -10.15 -3.27
CA GLY A 244 -5.73 -10.67 -2.16
C GLY A 244 -5.97 -9.96 -0.83
N CYS A 245 -6.51 -8.76 -0.84
CA CYS A 245 -6.64 -7.92 0.35
C CYS A 245 -8.04 -7.94 0.99
N GLY A 246 -9.06 -8.38 0.26
CA GLY A 246 -10.43 -8.43 0.76
C GLY A 246 -11.22 -7.12 0.61
N LEU A 247 -10.76 -6.17 -0.21
CA LEU A 247 -11.52 -4.95 -0.54
C LEU A 247 -12.66 -5.22 -1.51
N SER A 248 -12.51 -6.24 -2.35
CA SER A 248 -13.51 -6.56 -3.37
C SER A 248 -14.83 -7.03 -2.78
N ASN A 249 -15.91 -6.38 -3.19
CA ASN A 249 -17.27 -6.84 -2.88
C ASN A 249 -17.65 -8.16 -3.60
N TYR A 250 -16.80 -8.64 -4.50
CA TYR A 250 -17.01 -9.90 -5.23
C TYR A 250 -16.42 -11.10 -4.49
N ASN A 251 -15.70 -10.91 -3.37
CA ASN A 251 -15.22 -12.03 -2.58
C ASN A 251 -16.37 -12.74 -1.85
N TYR A 252 -16.56 -14.01 -2.13
CA TYR A 252 -17.53 -14.88 -1.45
C TYR A 252 -16.83 -16.13 -0.91
N ILE A 253 -16.68 -16.17 0.40
CA ILE A 253 -16.09 -17.30 1.12
C ILE A 253 -16.98 -17.66 2.31
N SER A 254 -16.91 -18.91 2.75
CA SER A 254 -17.62 -19.34 3.95
C SER A 254 -16.75 -19.28 5.21
N PRO A 255 -17.33 -19.08 6.40
CA PRO A 255 -16.60 -19.19 7.66
C PRO A 255 -15.94 -20.57 7.83
N GLU A 256 -16.56 -21.64 7.32
CA GLU A 256 -16.01 -22.98 7.32
C GLU A 256 -14.68 -23.07 6.55
N LEU A 257 -14.60 -22.45 5.37
CA LEU A 257 -13.36 -22.39 4.59
C LEU A 257 -12.26 -21.66 5.38
N LEU A 258 -12.57 -20.53 6.05
CA LEU A 258 -11.61 -19.83 6.88
C LEU A 258 -11.10 -20.67 8.04
N VAL A 259 -11.99 -21.38 8.73
CA VAL A 259 -11.62 -22.34 9.79
C VAL A 259 -10.72 -23.43 9.24
N SER A 260 -11.01 -23.93 8.03
CA SER A 260 -10.21 -24.95 7.38
C SER A 260 -8.81 -24.47 7.00
N PHE A 261 -8.65 -23.23 6.53
CA PHE A 261 -7.34 -22.62 6.34
C PHE A 261 -6.54 -22.54 7.65
N LEU A 262 -7.19 -22.12 8.75
CA LEU A 262 -6.52 -22.07 10.05
C LEU A 262 -6.10 -23.44 10.53
N ARG A 263 -6.95 -24.46 10.37
CA ARG A 263 -6.64 -25.87 10.71
C ARG A 263 -5.50 -26.41 9.85
N TYR A 264 -5.52 -26.11 8.54
CA TYR A 264 -4.45 -26.49 7.63
C TYR A 264 -3.11 -25.86 8.02
N ALA A 265 -3.10 -24.58 8.37
CA ALA A 265 -1.92 -23.91 8.90
C ALA A 265 -1.48 -24.53 10.25
N TYR A 266 -2.43 -24.82 11.15
CA TYR A 266 -2.14 -25.41 12.47
C TYR A 266 -1.49 -26.78 12.37
N SER A 267 -1.89 -27.61 11.39
CA SER A 267 -1.30 -28.93 11.15
C SER A 267 0.16 -28.85 10.64
N ARG A 268 0.64 -27.68 10.25
CA ARG A 268 2.01 -27.41 9.78
C ARG A 268 2.73 -26.48 10.76
N THR A 269 3.42 -27.06 11.72
CA THR A 269 3.98 -26.33 12.88
C THR A 269 4.86 -25.14 12.50
N ASP A 270 5.67 -25.25 11.44
CA ASP A 270 6.54 -24.16 10.96
C ASP A 270 5.74 -22.99 10.36
N VAL A 271 4.70 -23.28 9.57
CA VAL A 271 3.77 -22.30 9.00
C VAL A 271 2.96 -21.63 10.11
N PHE A 272 2.35 -22.46 10.98
CA PHE A 272 1.50 -21.97 12.05
C PHE A 272 2.26 -21.03 12.99
N ARG A 273 3.47 -21.41 13.40
CA ARG A 273 4.29 -20.57 14.30
C ARG A 273 4.58 -19.20 13.73
N LYS A 274 4.82 -19.10 12.41
CA LYS A 274 5.05 -17.83 11.70
C LYS A 274 3.76 -17.02 11.58
N LEU A 275 2.66 -17.67 11.19
CA LEU A 275 1.34 -17.03 11.08
C LEU A 275 0.87 -16.51 12.45
N TYR A 276 0.93 -17.32 13.49
CA TYR A 276 0.48 -16.95 14.83
C TYR A 276 1.21 -15.71 15.38
N LYS A 277 2.53 -15.62 15.16
CA LYS A 277 3.33 -14.44 15.53
C LYS A 277 2.97 -13.19 14.73
N ALA A 278 2.45 -13.36 13.51
CA ALA A 278 2.06 -12.26 12.64
C ALA A 278 0.67 -11.70 12.97
N LEU A 279 -0.22 -12.47 13.60
CA LEU A 279 -1.55 -12.00 13.96
C LEU A 279 -1.52 -10.87 15.00
N PRO A 280 -2.41 -9.86 14.90
CA PRO A 280 -2.68 -8.90 15.96
C PRO A 280 -3.05 -9.57 17.28
N ILE A 281 -2.58 -9.00 18.39
CA ILE A 281 -2.83 -9.52 19.73
C ILE A 281 -3.77 -8.59 20.48
N GLY A 282 -4.85 -9.12 21.03
CA GLY A 282 -5.86 -8.37 21.76
C GLY A 282 -5.30 -7.50 22.88
N GLY A 283 -5.51 -6.17 22.81
CA GLY A 283 -5.03 -5.18 23.77
C GLY A 283 -3.53 -4.95 23.79
N VAL A 284 -2.77 -5.42 22.75
CA VAL A 284 -1.30 -5.33 22.74
C VAL A 284 -0.78 -4.65 21.49
N ASP A 285 -1.17 -5.10 20.29
CA ASP A 285 -0.60 -4.59 19.05
C ASP A 285 -1.55 -4.68 17.84
N GLY A 286 -1.11 -4.03 16.74
CA GLY A 286 -1.79 -4.04 15.44
C GLY A 286 -3.22 -3.52 15.56
N THR A 287 -4.10 -4.02 14.70
CA THR A 287 -5.51 -3.57 14.64
C THR A 287 -6.33 -3.94 15.90
N LEU A 288 -5.77 -4.69 16.84
CA LEU A 288 -6.38 -5.05 18.11
C LEU A 288 -5.79 -4.31 19.32
N GLU A 289 -4.82 -3.41 19.15
CA GLU A 289 -4.13 -2.71 20.23
C GLU A 289 -5.09 -2.03 21.21
N PHE A 290 -6.13 -1.36 20.72
CA PHE A 290 -7.11 -0.62 21.52
C PHE A 290 -8.38 -1.41 21.83
N ARG A 291 -8.43 -2.69 21.49
CA ARG A 291 -9.55 -3.61 21.75
C ARG A 291 -9.12 -4.64 22.80
N MET A 292 -10.10 -5.27 23.49
CA MET A 292 -9.82 -6.33 24.48
C MET A 292 -8.87 -5.84 25.58
N LYS A 293 -9.31 -4.80 26.30
CA LYS A 293 -8.52 -4.06 27.29
C LYS A 293 -8.04 -4.95 28.43
N LYS A 294 -6.99 -4.50 29.13
CA LYS A 294 -6.47 -5.14 30.33
C LYS A 294 -7.58 -5.39 31.36
N GLY A 295 -7.61 -6.59 31.94
CA GLY A 295 -8.66 -7.04 32.86
C GLY A 295 -9.76 -7.91 32.22
N THR A 296 -9.75 -8.07 30.89
CA THR A 296 -10.63 -9.04 30.20
C THR A 296 -9.91 -10.35 29.90
N LEU A 297 -10.64 -11.47 29.82
CA LEU A 297 -10.07 -12.79 29.46
C LEU A 297 -9.46 -12.81 28.06
N SER A 298 -9.89 -11.92 27.19
CA SER A 298 -9.41 -11.80 25.81
C SER A 298 -8.11 -11.01 25.70
N HIS A 299 -7.72 -10.22 26.73
CA HIS A 299 -6.46 -9.48 26.72
C HIS A 299 -5.25 -10.43 26.62
N ARG A 300 -4.37 -10.19 25.64
CA ARG A 300 -3.19 -11.01 25.33
C ARG A 300 -3.48 -12.46 24.93
N ASN A 301 -4.73 -12.88 24.95
CA ASN A 301 -5.14 -14.26 24.69
C ASN A 301 -5.73 -14.45 23.28
N VAL A 302 -6.32 -13.40 22.70
CA VAL A 302 -6.87 -13.43 21.36
C VAL A 302 -5.82 -12.99 20.36
N HIS A 303 -5.57 -13.84 19.35
CA HIS A 303 -4.79 -13.54 18.18
C HIS A 303 -5.71 -13.63 16.96
N ALA A 304 -5.98 -12.49 16.30
CA ALA A 304 -6.99 -12.48 15.24
C ALA A 304 -6.69 -11.44 14.16
N LYS A 305 -7.16 -11.69 12.93
CA LYS A 305 -7.19 -10.72 11.85
C LYS A 305 -8.55 -10.02 11.84
N THR A 306 -8.54 -8.69 11.83
CA THR A 306 -9.74 -7.86 11.63
C THR A 306 -10.01 -7.64 10.15
N GLY A 307 -11.27 -7.35 9.81
CA GLY A 307 -11.68 -6.89 8.48
C GLY A 307 -12.67 -5.73 8.63
N SER A 308 -12.59 -4.77 7.73
CA SER A 308 -13.56 -3.70 7.56
C SER A 308 -13.55 -3.26 6.11
N PHE A 309 -14.70 -2.87 5.60
CA PHE A 309 -14.84 -2.34 4.25
C PHE A 309 -15.87 -1.19 4.25
N THR A 310 -15.81 -0.35 3.24
CA THR A 310 -16.80 0.71 3.04
C THR A 310 -18.07 0.08 2.47
N ALA A 311 -19.20 0.20 3.19
CA ALA A 311 -20.49 -0.28 2.74
C ALA A 311 -21.41 0.90 2.39
N TRP A 312 -22.12 0.80 1.29
CA TRP A 312 -23.20 1.70 0.93
C TRP A 312 -24.56 0.98 1.11
N PRO A 313 -25.60 1.64 1.71
CA PRO A 313 -25.58 2.97 2.31
C PRO A 313 -25.06 2.99 3.74
N ALA A 314 -24.50 4.11 4.16
CA ALA A 314 -23.93 4.36 5.50
C ALA A 314 -24.94 4.27 6.68
N THR A 315 -26.10 3.66 6.48
CA THR A 315 -27.12 3.39 7.48
C THR A 315 -26.86 2.13 8.31
N LEU A 316 -25.99 1.25 7.82
CA LEU A 316 -25.46 0.17 8.65
C LEU A 316 -24.27 0.70 9.44
N LYS A 317 -24.53 1.39 10.56
CA LYS A 317 -23.51 1.57 11.58
C LYS A 317 -22.95 0.18 11.89
N PRO A 318 -21.61 0.01 11.90
CA PRO A 318 -21.04 -1.22 12.46
C PRO A 318 -21.68 -1.38 13.83
N ALA A 319 -22.16 -2.57 14.14
CA ALA A 319 -22.68 -2.86 15.45
C ALA A 319 -21.65 -2.36 16.46
N THR A 320 -21.93 -1.24 17.10
CA THR A 320 -21.19 -0.80 18.27
C THR A 320 -21.43 -1.90 19.27
N ASP A 321 -20.41 -2.67 19.54
CA ASP A 321 -20.42 -3.67 20.60
C ASP A 321 -20.68 -2.94 21.90
N THR A 322 -21.97 -2.78 22.19
CA THR A 322 -22.47 -2.38 23.50
C THR A 322 -22.73 -3.70 24.24
N ARG A 323 -21.65 -4.30 24.79
CA ARG A 323 -21.68 -5.00 26.08
C ARG A 323 -20.31 -5.56 26.42
#